data_3907c3a4ee4433d4fc7bb9defd38c2c8
#
_entry.id   3907c3a4ee4433d4fc7bb9defd38c2c8
#
_cell.length_a   1.000
_cell.length_b   1.000
_cell.length_c   1.000
_cell.angle_alpha   90.00
_cell.angle_beta   90.00
_cell.angle_gamma   90.00
#
_symmetry.space_group_name_H-M   'P 1'
#
loop_
_entity.id
_entity.type
_entity.pdbx_description
1 polymer ?
#
loop_
_entity_poly.entity_id
_entity_poly.type
_entity_poly.pdbx_seq_one_letter_code
_entity_poly.pdbx_strand_id
1 'polypeptide(L)'
;MSTEITSEFVWHNIPPRPRDSHKGSFGTVLAVAGSAYYRGAALLAAEGALRTGAGIVTLASVEPVLAAAVARLPECCLCPCVAGAEGGISPESIPRLQRQKATVLLLGPGLGGTAQSTGRAAETRTLVQKLLPGFAGSAVLDADGLNAAAQLLPYLGTLPHPAGELIVTPHPGEMARLAGLSVTEISADREKIARQYAEKWNVVVVLKGSHTVVAAPDGRACVNPTGNPGLARGGSGDVLAGMTAALLACGLPAYEAAACAVYLHGAAADRAAAALGEYGMLPHDILSQLGRIFAENHR
;
A
#
# COMPACT_ATOMS: atom_id res chain seq x y z
N MET A 1 -3.81 -10.32 -24.16
CA MET A 1 -2.81 -10.87 -23.23
C MET A 1 -2.12 -9.69 -22.57
N SER A 2 -1.99 -9.68 -21.25
CA SER A 2 -1.22 -8.64 -20.56
C SER A 2 0.27 -8.83 -20.83
N THR A 3 0.97 -7.69 -20.86
CA THR A 3 2.43 -7.63 -21.02
C THR A 3 3.10 -7.91 -19.68
N GLU A 4 4.18 -8.68 -19.66
CA GLU A 4 4.99 -8.81 -18.44
C GLU A 4 5.71 -7.50 -18.12
N ILE A 5 5.83 -7.19 -16.83
CA ILE A 5 6.63 -6.05 -16.37
C ILE A 5 8.10 -6.41 -16.58
N THR A 6 8.82 -5.58 -17.31
CA THR A 6 10.25 -5.78 -17.56
C THR A 6 11.11 -4.86 -16.68
N SER A 7 12.36 -5.24 -16.47
CA SER A 7 13.34 -4.38 -15.80
C SER A 7 13.51 -3.05 -16.52
N GLU A 8 13.51 -3.06 -17.87
CA GLU A 8 13.59 -1.83 -18.68
C GLU A 8 12.42 -0.89 -18.40
N PHE A 9 11.18 -1.42 -18.37
CA PHE A 9 10.00 -0.64 -18.00
C PHE A 9 10.19 0.04 -16.63
N VAL A 10 10.68 -0.71 -15.64
CA VAL A 10 10.84 -0.18 -14.27
C VAL A 10 11.86 0.96 -14.25
N TRP A 11 13.05 0.76 -14.83
CA TRP A 11 14.11 1.77 -14.78
C TRP A 11 13.84 2.97 -15.68
N HIS A 12 13.02 2.83 -16.70
CA HIS A 12 12.54 3.95 -17.49
C HIS A 12 11.60 4.86 -16.69
N ASN A 13 10.79 4.28 -15.80
CA ASN A 13 9.77 5.02 -15.04
C ASN A 13 10.28 5.53 -13.67
N ILE A 14 11.29 4.90 -13.05
CA ILE A 14 11.83 5.38 -11.78
C ILE A 14 12.46 6.77 -11.98
N PRO A 15 11.97 7.81 -11.26
CA PRO A 15 12.46 9.17 -11.47
C PRO A 15 13.90 9.32 -10.98
N PRO A 16 14.73 10.12 -11.68
CA PRO A 16 16.08 10.43 -11.23
C PRO A 16 16.05 11.22 -9.91
N ARG A 17 17.17 11.16 -9.17
CA ARG A 17 17.37 11.96 -7.95
C ARG A 17 18.45 13.04 -8.21
N PRO A 18 18.09 14.20 -8.78
CA PRO A 18 19.02 15.29 -9.06
C PRO A 18 19.78 15.74 -7.82
N ARG A 19 21.04 16.22 -8.00
CA ARG A 19 21.90 16.62 -6.88
C ARG A 19 21.38 17.81 -6.08
N ASP A 20 20.59 18.68 -6.68
CA ASP A 20 19.95 19.86 -6.09
C ASP A 20 18.57 19.59 -5.48
N SER A 21 18.21 18.31 -5.33
CA SER A 21 16.93 17.92 -4.75
C SER A 21 16.86 18.19 -3.24
N HIS A 22 15.66 18.41 -2.76
CA HIS A 22 15.33 18.54 -1.33
C HIS A 22 14.22 17.52 -0.96
N LYS A 23 13.94 17.34 0.33
CA LYS A 23 12.94 16.37 0.81
C LYS A 23 11.55 16.54 0.18
N GLY A 24 11.14 17.75 -0.19
CA GLY A 24 9.87 17.99 -0.89
C GLY A 24 9.84 17.54 -2.35
N SER A 25 11.01 17.33 -3.00
CA SER A 25 11.09 16.89 -4.40
C SER A 25 10.56 15.47 -4.63
N PHE A 26 10.50 14.66 -3.58
CA PHE A 26 10.11 13.24 -3.64
C PHE A 26 8.79 12.97 -2.90
N GLY A 27 7.98 14.00 -2.73
CA GLY A 27 6.66 13.93 -2.15
C GLY A 27 6.62 13.55 -0.66
N THR A 28 5.41 13.49 -0.16
CA THR A 28 5.12 13.19 1.25
C THR A 28 4.03 12.14 1.35
N VAL A 29 4.30 11.07 2.11
CA VAL A 29 3.33 10.02 2.42
C VAL A 29 2.77 10.23 3.83
N LEU A 30 1.45 10.31 3.95
CA LEU A 30 0.73 10.15 5.22
C LEU A 30 0.28 8.70 5.32
N ALA A 31 0.92 7.92 6.19
CA ALA A 31 0.54 6.53 6.44
C ALA A 31 -0.38 6.47 7.67
N VAL A 32 -1.68 6.25 7.44
CA VAL A 32 -2.68 6.00 8.49
C VAL A 32 -2.78 4.49 8.66
N ALA A 33 -2.06 3.95 9.64
CA ALA A 33 -1.80 2.53 9.75
C ALA A 33 -1.58 2.08 11.19
N GLY A 34 -1.78 0.80 11.46
CA GLY A 34 -1.50 0.17 12.74
C GLY A 34 -2.59 0.35 13.79
N SER A 35 -2.52 -0.50 14.78
CA SER A 35 -3.35 -0.51 15.99
C SER A 35 -2.54 -1.14 17.12
N ALA A 36 -3.07 -1.15 18.34
CA ALA A 36 -2.41 -1.76 19.50
C ALA A 36 -2.00 -3.22 19.24
N TYR A 37 -2.71 -3.94 18.38
CA TYR A 37 -2.49 -5.35 18.04
C TYR A 37 -1.67 -5.58 16.77
N TYR A 38 -1.67 -4.63 15.81
CA TYR A 38 -0.99 -4.76 14.50
C TYR A 38 0.07 -3.68 14.31
N ARG A 39 0.99 -3.56 15.28
CA ARG A 39 2.04 -2.54 15.28
C ARG A 39 3.02 -2.72 14.12
N GLY A 40 3.39 -3.97 13.82
CA GLY A 40 4.36 -4.31 12.79
C GLY A 40 3.93 -3.91 11.37
N ALA A 41 2.63 -3.99 11.06
CA ALA A 41 2.10 -3.60 9.75
C ALA A 41 2.39 -2.13 9.43
N ALA A 42 2.17 -1.24 10.40
CA ALA A 42 2.45 0.19 10.27
C ALA A 42 3.95 0.47 10.06
N LEU A 43 4.82 -0.25 10.79
CA LEU A 43 6.26 -0.11 10.67
C LEU A 43 6.77 -0.58 9.31
N LEU A 44 6.32 -1.74 8.85
CA LEU A 44 6.70 -2.29 7.54
C LEU A 44 6.24 -1.38 6.40
N ALA A 45 5.02 -0.85 6.47
CA ALA A 45 4.50 0.08 5.48
C ALA A 45 5.29 1.40 5.47
N ALA A 46 5.57 1.98 6.64
CA ALA A 46 6.35 3.21 6.74
C ALA A 46 7.79 3.02 6.26
N GLU A 47 8.46 1.93 6.67
CA GLU A 47 9.81 1.60 6.21
C GLU A 47 9.85 1.31 4.70
N GLY A 48 8.83 0.61 4.18
CA GLY A 48 8.64 0.41 2.73
C GLY A 48 8.60 1.73 1.98
N ALA A 49 7.87 2.71 2.49
CA ALA A 49 7.81 4.03 1.87
C ALA A 49 9.14 4.78 1.95
N LEU A 50 9.82 4.77 3.09
CA LEU A 50 11.13 5.41 3.27
C LEU A 50 12.19 4.79 2.34
N ARG A 51 12.30 3.47 2.34
CA ARG A 51 13.31 2.73 1.55
C ARG A 51 13.08 2.81 0.04
N THR A 52 11.86 3.10 -0.39
CA THR A 52 11.53 3.28 -1.82
C THR A 52 11.69 4.72 -2.29
N GLY A 53 12.00 5.66 -1.38
CA GLY A 53 12.47 6.98 -1.75
C GLY A 53 11.51 8.13 -1.49
N ALA A 54 10.40 7.95 -0.77
CA ALA A 54 9.56 9.06 -0.34
C ALA A 54 10.38 10.11 0.43
N GLY A 55 10.16 11.38 0.14
CA GLY A 55 10.93 12.46 0.75
C GLY A 55 10.60 12.69 2.21
N ILE A 56 9.33 12.51 2.59
CA ILE A 56 8.83 12.56 3.96
C ILE A 56 7.79 11.46 4.14
N VAL A 57 7.88 10.72 5.23
CA VAL A 57 6.84 9.79 5.67
C VAL A 57 6.35 10.22 7.04
N THR A 58 5.04 10.44 7.17
CA THR A 58 4.38 10.72 8.45
C THR A 58 3.53 9.52 8.82
N LEU A 59 3.89 8.83 9.89
CA LEU A 59 3.10 7.74 10.43
C LEU A 59 2.06 8.30 11.41
N ALA A 60 0.79 8.14 11.07
CA ALA A 60 -0.34 8.48 11.90
C ALA A 60 -0.90 7.20 12.55
N SER A 61 -0.80 7.12 13.86
CA SER A 61 -1.22 5.92 14.60
C SER A 61 -1.45 6.20 16.07
N VAL A 62 -1.86 5.16 16.80
CA VAL A 62 -1.99 5.17 18.26
C VAL A 62 -0.62 5.05 18.94
N GLU A 63 -0.52 5.54 20.17
CA GLU A 63 0.75 5.64 20.92
C GLU A 63 1.59 4.34 20.94
N PRO A 64 1.05 3.12 21.18
CA PRO A 64 1.86 1.91 21.20
C PRO A 64 2.56 1.61 19.86
N VAL A 65 2.03 2.08 18.75
CA VAL A 65 2.65 1.97 17.41
C VAL A 65 3.75 3.00 17.26
N LEU A 66 3.47 4.25 17.65
CA LEU A 66 4.42 5.36 17.52
C LEU A 66 5.65 5.16 18.41
N ALA A 67 5.47 4.66 19.65
CA ALA A 67 6.58 4.30 20.52
C ALA A 67 7.52 3.26 19.88
N ALA A 68 6.98 2.26 19.20
CA ALA A 68 7.77 1.27 18.47
C ALA A 68 8.45 1.89 17.23
N ALA A 69 7.80 2.83 16.56
CA ALA A 69 8.33 3.52 15.39
C ALA A 69 9.55 4.38 15.73
N VAL A 70 9.52 5.12 16.83
CA VAL A 70 10.66 5.96 17.28
C VAL A 70 11.95 5.12 17.44
N ALA A 71 11.83 3.92 17.97
CA ALA A 71 12.99 3.05 18.21
C ALA A 71 13.57 2.44 16.93
N ARG A 72 12.76 2.29 15.87
CA ARG A 72 13.16 1.58 14.66
C ARG A 72 13.33 2.48 13.42
N LEU A 73 12.52 3.52 13.33
CA LEU A 73 12.40 4.41 12.17
C LEU A 73 12.48 5.89 12.61
N PRO A 74 13.64 6.35 13.11
CA PRO A 74 13.81 7.72 13.57
C PRO A 74 13.62 8.77 12.44
N GLU A 75 13.69 8.34 11.17
CA GLU A 75 13.45 9.19 10.00
C GLU A 75 11.96 9.48 9.76
N CYS A 76 11.06 8.74 10.41
CA CYS A 76 9.62 8.89 10.23
C CYS A 76 9.09 10.04 11.10
N CYS A 77 8.33 10.95 10.49
CA CYS A 77 7.53 11.91 11.25
C CYS A 77 6.34 11.21 11.91
N LEU A 78 5.91 11.69 13.08
CA LEU A 78 4.82 11.06 13.83
C LEU A 78 3.60 11.98 13.91
N CYS A 79 2.41 11.40 13.73
CA CYS A 79 1.13 12.06 13.96
C CYS A 79 0.32 11.26 15.00
N PRO A 80 0.36 11.63 16.29
CA PRO A 80 -0.37 10.92 17.33
C PRO A 80 -1.88 11.00 17.11
N CYS A 81 -2.53 9.82 17.14
CA CYS A 81 -3.97 9.66 17.02
C CYS A 81 -4.59 9.25 18.37
N VAL A 82 -5.84 9.63 18.59
CA VAL A 82 -6.63 9.17 19.72
C VAL A 82 -6.90 7.68 19.54
N ALA A 83 -6.67 6.89 20.57
CA ALA A 83 -6.98 5.48 20.56
C ALA A 83 -8.49 5.26 20.80
N GLY A 84 -9.09 4.39 20.00
CA GLY A 84 -10.42 3.88 20.24
C GLY A 84 -10.43 2.83 21.35
N ALA A 85 -11.62 2.44 21.79
CA ALA A 85 -11.81 1.51 22.91
C ALA A 85 -11.14 0.14 22.68
N GLU A 86 -11.03 -0.30 21.43
CA GLU A 86 -10.40 -1.56 21.04
C GLU A 86 -8.96 -1.37 20.50
N GLY A 87 -8.32 -0.23 20.81
CA GLY A 87 -6.93 0.04 20.45
C GLY A 87 -6.69 0.35 18.96
N GLY A 88 -7.74 0.65 18.19
CA GLY A 88 -7.65 1.20 16.83
C GLY A 88 -7.50 2.72 16.86
N ILE A 89 -7.46 3.36 15.69
CA ILE A 89 -7.47 4.81 15.56
C ILE A 89 -8.92 5.30 15.65
N SER A 90 -9.23 6.11 16.69
CA SER A 90 -10.54 6.73 16.84
C SER A 90 -10.83 7.75 15.74
N PRO A 91 -12.08 7.82 15.22
CA PRO A 91 -12.54 8.88 14.31
C PRO A 91 -12.34 10.30 14.84
N GLU A 92 -12.19 10.50 16.13
CA GLU A 92 -11.83 11.81 16.73
C GLU A 92 -10.51 12.37 16.17
N SER A 93 -9.66 11.50 15.62
CA SER A 93 -8.39 11.88 14.98
C SER A 93 -8.57 12.49 13.59
N ILE A 94 -9.74 12.37 12.95
CA ILE A 94 -9.99 12.82 11.56
C ILE A 94 -9.62 14.29 11.35
N PRO A 95 -10.02 15.26 12.20
CA PRO A 95 -9.66 16.66 11.98
C PRO A 95 -8.15 16.91 12.01
N ARG A 96 -7.39 16.13 12.80
CA ARG A 96 -5.91 16.19 12.83
C ARG A 96 -5.31 15.59 11.56
N LEU A 97 -5.84 14.45 11.12
CA LEU A 97 -5.37 13.75 9.90
C LEU A 97 -5.62 14.60 8.65
N GLN A 98 -6.76 15.25 8.53
CA GLN A 98 -7.10 16.12 7.40
C GLN A 98 -6.22 17.40 7.32
N ARG A 99 -5.63 17.83 8.44
CA ARG A 99 -4.67 18.94 8.44
C ARG A 99 -3.25 18.55 8.04
N GLN A 100 -2.95 17.26 7.91
CA GLN A 100 -1.64 16.80 7.45
C GLN A 100 -1.45 17.15 5.98
N LYS A 101 -0.35 17.82 5.68
CA LYS A 101 0.03 18.12 4.29
C LYS A 101 0.80 16.92 3.72
N ALA A 102 0.17 16.17 2.86
CA ALA A 102 0.78 15.03 2.17
C ALA A 102 0.34 14.98 0.71
N THR A 103 1.17 14.44 -0.16
CA THR A 103 0.85 14.22 -1.57
C THR A 103 0.14 12.88 -1.79
N VAL A 104 0.42 11.90 -0.93
CA VAL A 104 -0.19 10.56 -0.96
C VAL A 104 -0.66 10.15 0.42
N LEU A 105 -1.87 9.59 0.48
CA LEU A 105 -2.43 8.91 1.64
C LEU A 105 -2.24 7.40 1.47
N LEU A 106 -1.53 6.75 2.40
CA LEU A 106 -1.55 5.31 2.57
C LEU A 106 -2.51 4.98 3.71
N LEU A 107 -3.58 4.23 3.45
CA LEU A 107 -4.63 3.95 4.42
C LEU A 107 -4.93 2.45 4.48
N GLY A 108 -4.84 1.86 5.67
CA GLY A 108 -5.35 0.50 5.88
C GLY A 108 -4.44 -0.49 6.59
N PRO A 109 -3.13 -0.58 6.34
CA PRO A 109 -2.28 -1.59 6.95
C PRO A 109 -2.45 -1.65 8.47
N GLY A 110 -2.92 -2.78 9.01
CA GLY A 110 -3.03 -3.04 10.44
C GLY A 110 -3.99 -2.14 11.24
N LEU A 111 -4.94 -1.46 10.62
CA LEU A 111 -5.95 -0.68 11.35
C LEU A 111 -6.86 -1.58 12.18
N GLY A 112 -7.05 -2.81 11.73
CA GLY A 112 -7.99 -3.75 12.29
C GLY A 112 -9.41 -3.51 11.81
N GLY A 113 -10.24 -4.52 11.90
CA GLY A 113 -11.63 -4.38 11.44
C GLY A 113 -12.16 -5.61 10.71
N THR A 114 -11.63 -6.79 11.06
CA THR A 114 -12.27 -8.04 10.66
C THR A 114 -13.66 -8.14 11.31
N ALA A 115 -14.54 -8.98 10.77
CA ALA A 115 -15.92 -9.16 11.23
C ALA A 115 -16.07 -9.54 12.73
N GLN A 116 -14.98 -9.85 13.42
CA GLN A 116 -14.95 -10.21 14.83
C GLN A 116 -14.79 -9.01 15.78
N SER A 117 -14.44 -7.81 15.28
CA SER A 117 -14.28 -6.59 16.07
C SER A 117 -15.25 -5.53 15.59
N THR A 118 -16.42 -5.44 16.22
CA THR A 118 -17.49 -4.52 15.80
C THR A 118 -17.13 -3.05 16.02
N GLY A 119 -16.44 -2.71 17.12
CA GLY A 119 -16.03 -1.34 17.44
C GLY A 119 -14.94 -0.83 16.49
N ARG A 120 -13.84 -1.55 16.40
CA ARG A 120 -12.68 -1.19 15.55
C ARG A 120 -13.01 -1.22 14.06
N ALA A 121 -13.87 -2.15 13.62
CA ALA A 121 -14.35 -2.17 12.24
C ALA A 121 -15.18 -0.92 11.89
N ALA A 122 -16.01 -0.45 12.81
CA ALA A 122 -16.78 0.77 12.64
C ALA A 122 -15.88 2.02 12.61
N GLU A 123 -14.85 2.06 13.46
CA GLU A 123 -13.84 3.14 13.46
C GLU A 123 -13.09 3.18 12.12
N THR A 124 -12.53 2.04 11.67
CA THR A 124 -11.83 1.93 10.37
C THR A 124 -12.73 2.32 9.20
N ARG A 125 -13.98 1.90 9.21
CA ARG A 125 -14.97 2.26 8.19
C ARG A 125 -15.22 3.77 8.15
N THR A 126 -15.32 4.41 9.31
CA THR A 126 -15.51 5.87 9.41
C THR A 126 -14.25 6.61 8.92
N LEU A 127 -13.05 6.12 9.24
CA LEU A 127 -11.80 6.67 8.72
C LEU A 127 -11.77 6.63 7.19
N VAL A 128 -12.03 5.47 6.58
CA VAL A 128 -12.05 5.30 5.12
C VAL A 128 -13.08 6.24 4.48
N GLN A 129 -14.32 6.26 5.02
CA GLN A 129 -15.42 7.08 4.49
C GLN A 129 -15.14 8.59 4.54
N LYS A 130 -14.36 9.07 5.52
CA LYS A 130 -14.14 10.50 5.73
C LYS A 130 -12.78 10.99 5.22
N LEU A 131 -11.74 10.15 5.26
CA LEU A 131 -10.41 10.56 4.85
C LEU A 131 -10.21 10.50 3.34
N LEU A 132 -10.68 9.43 2.66
CA LEU A 132 -10.47 9.29 1.23
C LEU A 132 -11.11 10.45 0.44
N PRO A 133 -12.44 10.73 0.55
CA PRO A 133 -13.04 11.83 -0.22
C PRO A 133 -12.54 13.21 0.16
N GLY A 134 -12.02 13.36 1.37
CA GLY A 134 -11.47 14.63 1.87
C GLY A 134 -10.00 14.85 1.54
N PHE A 135 -9.32 13.88 0.92
CA PHE A 135 -7.90 13.97 0.65
C PHE A 135 -7.64 14.60 -0.74
N ALA A 136 -6.82 15.66 -0.76
CA ALA A 136 -6.58 16.45 -1.98
C ALA A 136 -5.58 15.80 -2.96
N GLY A 137 -4.78 14.84 -2.49
CA GLY A 137 -3.78 14.10 -3.29
C GLY A 137 -4.29 12.74 -3.76
N SER A 138 -3.36 11.85 -4.10
CA SER A 138 -3.64 10.47 -4.48
C SER A 138 -3.59 9.54 -3.27
N ALA A 139 -4.12 8.31 -3.39
CA ALA A 139 -4.14 7.38 -2.26
C ALA A 139 -3.81 5.94 -2.65
N VAL A 140 -3.30 5.20 -1.67
CA VAL A 140 -3.17 3.73 -1.69
C VAL A 140 -4.04 3.18 -0.57
N LEU A 141 -4.95 2.27 -0.91
CA LEU A 141 -5.84 1.60 0.03
C LEU A 141 -5.48 0.10 0.08
N ASP A 142 -5.16 -0.40 1.27
CA ASP A 142 -4.75 -1.79 1.48
C ASP A 142 -5.39 -2.41 2.72
N ALA A 143 -5.36 -3.71 2.81
CA ALA A 143 -5.69 -4.50 4.00
C ALA A 143 -7.04 -4.13 4.64
N ASP A 144 -7.03 -3.68 5.91
CA ASP A 144 -8.25 -3.32 6.64
C ASP A 144 -9.00 -2.12 6.02
N GLY A 145 -8.28 -1.25 5.30
CA GLY A 145 -8.89 -0.20 4.50
C GLY A 145 -9.77 -0.76 3.37
N LEU A 146 -9.32 -1.82 2.69
CA LEU A 146 -10.09 -2.52 1.66
C LEU A 146 -11.29 -3.25 2.27
N ASN A 147 -11.11 -3.88 3.43
CA ASN A 147 -12.21 -4.54 4.14
C ASN A 147 -13.31 -3.54 4.55
N ALA A 148 -12.90 -2.35 4.99
CA ALA A 148 -13.82 -1.26 5.31
C ALA A 148 -14.53 -0.72 4.06
N ALA A 149 -13.80 -0.53 2.96
CA ALA A 149 -14.38 -0.10 1.68
C ALA A 149 -15.40 -1.11 1.14
N ALA A 150 -15.13 -2.42 1.26
CA ALA A 150 -16.08 -3.46 0.87
C ALA A 150 -17.43 -3.35 1.63
N GLN A 151 -17.40 -2.93 2.88
CA GLN A 151 -18.61 -2.69 3.68
C GLN A 151 -19.36 -1.40 3.28
N LEU A 152 -18.65 -0.44 2.68
CA LEU A 152 -19.23 0.83 2.21
C LEU A 152 -19.85 0.71 0.81
N LEU A 153 -19.30 -0.14 -0.04
CA LEU A 153 -19.71 -0.30 -1.44
C LEU A 153 -21.23 -0.51 -1.63
N PRO A 154 -21.96 -1.34 -0.83
CA PRO A 154 -23.39 -1.53 -0.99
C PRO A 154 -24.21 -0.26 -0.77
N TYR A 155 -23.66 0.70 -0.02
CA TYR A 155 -24.35 1.96 0.30
C TYR A 155 -23.94 3.11 -0.62
N LEU A 156 -22.69 3.12 -1.09
CA LEU A 156 -22.12 4.20 -1.91
C LEU A 156 -22.23 3.91 -3.42
N GLY A 157 -22.40 2.65 -3.81
CA GLY A 157 -22.40 2.21 -5.20
C GLY A 157 -21.03 2.22 -5.87
N THR A 158 -20.04 2.90 -5.29
CA THR A 158 -18.66 2.97 -5.75
C THR A 158 -17.70 3.04 -4.57
N LEU A 159 -16.39 2.88 -4.83
CA LEU A 159 -15.37 3.14 -3.82
C LEU A 159 -15.31 4.65 -3.48
N PRO A 160 -15.06 5.02 -2.23
CA PRO A 160 -14.73 6.40 -1.90
C PRO A 160 -13.38 6.77 -2.54
N HIS A 161 -13.32 7.95 -3.21
CA HIS A 161 -12.14 8.40 -3.94
C HIS A 161 -11.51 9.65 -3.32
N PRO A 162 -10.16 9.78 -3.36
CA PRO A 162 -9.48 11.05 -3.16
C PRO A 162 -9.69 11.98 -4.37
N ALA A 163 -9.19 13.21 -4.29
CA ALA A 163 -9.22 14.11 -5.44
C ALA A 163 -8.27 13.67 -6.57
N GLY A 164 -7.19 12.98 -6.22
CA GLY A 164 -6.24 12.38 -7.16
C GLY A 164 -6.58 10.92 -7.49
N GLU A 165 -5.56 10.16 -7.87
CA GLU A 165 -5.69 8.75 -8.25
C GLU A 165 -5.80 7.83 -7.02
N LEU A 166 -6.51 6.72 -7.18
CA LEU A 166 -6.61 5.67 -6.15
C LEU A 166 -6.01 4.36 -6.65
N ILE A 167 -5.09 3.81 -5.86
CA ILE A 167 -4.56 2.45 -6.03
C ILE A 167 -5.15 1.57 -4.95
N VAL A 168 -5.70 0.43 -5.31
CA VAL A 168 -6.17 -0.60 -4.38
C VAL A 168 -5.31 -1.85 -4.54
N THR A 169 -4.90 -2.48 -3.42
CA THR A 169 -3.95 -3.58 -3.43
C THR A 169 -4.53 -4.88 -2.83
N PRO A 170 -5.67 -5.38 -3.33
CA PRO A 170 -6.32 -6.54 -2.73
C PRO A 170 -5.57 -7.86 -3.01
N HIS A 171 -5.48 -8.74 -2.00
CA HIS A 171 -5.27 -10.18 -2.24
C HIS A 171 -6.61 -10.83 -2.66
N PRO A 172 -6.63 -12.09 -3.19
CA PRO A 172 -7.87 -12.70 -3.71
C PRO A 172 -9.04 -12.68 -2.72
N GLY A 173 -8.79 -12.85 -1.42
CA GLY A 173 -9.85 -12.80 -0.41
C GLY A 173 -10.42 -11.40 -0.16
N GLU A 174 -9.60 -10.35 -0.25
CA GLU A 174 -10.05 -8.95 -0.19
C GLU A 174 -10.81 -8.57 -1.46
N MET A 175 -10.29 -9.01 -2.62
CA MET A 175 -10.97 -8.79 -3.90
C MET A 175 -12.34 -9.46 -3.94
N ALA A 176 -12.45 -10.68 -3.42
CA ALA A 176 -13.72 -11.40 -3.31
C ALA A 176 -14.76 -10.60 -2.50
N ARG A 177 -14.36 -10.03 -1.36
CA ARG A 177 -15.25 -9.17 -0.54
C ARG A 177 -15.66 -7.88 -1.26
N LEU A 178 -14.70 -7.22 -1.94
CA LEU A 178 -14.97 -6.00 -2.70
C LEU A 178 -15.88 -6.25 -3.90
N ALA A 179 -15.64 -7.34 -4.63
CA ALA A 179 -16.36 -7.66 -5.85
C ALA A 179 -17.71 -8.36 -5.62
N GLY A 180 -17.93 -8.92 -4.43
CA GLY A 180 -19.07 -9.79 -4.15
C GLY A 180 -18.98 -11.15 -4.86
N LEU A 181 -17.75 -11.64 -5.11
CA LEU A 181 -17.44 -12.90 -5.79
C LEU A 181 -16.79 -13.89 -4.82
N SER A 182 -16.73 -15.17 -5.21
CA SER A 182 -15.95 -16.16 -4.49
C SER A 182 -14.46 -16.04 -4.80
N VAL A 183 -13.61 -16.52 -3.90
CA VAL A 183 -12.16 -16.60 -4.14
C VAL A 183 -11.82 -17.48 -5.35
N THR A 184 -12.63 -18.51 -5.60
CA THR A 184 -12.49 -19.41 -6.76
C THR A 184 -12.72 -18.65 -8.07
N GLU A 185 -13.77 -17.83 -8.15
CA GLU A 185 -14.04 -16.98 -9.31
C GLU A 185 -12.92 -15.97 -9.55
N ILE A 186 -12.42 -15.32 -8.49
CA ILE A 186 -11.27 -14.40 -8.58
C ILE A 186 -10.03 -15.13 -9.12
N SER A 187 -9.76 -16.33 -8.64
CA SER A 187 -8.55 -17.10 -8.98
C SER A 187 -8.61 -17.69 -10.39
N ALA A 188 -9.79 -17.94 -10.93
CA ALA A 188 -9.99 -18.54 -12.25
C ALA A 188 -9.50 -17.63 -13.39
N ASP A 189 -9.67 -16.31 -13.29
CA ASP A 189 -9.21 -15.35 -14.29
C ASP A 189 -8.91 -13.99 -13.63
N ARG A 190 -7.77 -13.92 -12.95
CA ARG A 190 -7.35 -12.72 -12.20
C ARG A 190 -7.16 -11.49 -13.10
N GLU A 191 -6.68 -11.70 -14.34
CA GLU A 191 -6.48 -10.58 -15.27
C GLU A 191 -7.81 -9.95 -15.67
N LYS A 192 -8.76 -10.75 -16.08
CA LYS A 192 -10.10 -10.29 -16.45
C LYS A 192 -10.77 -9.54 -15.28
N ILE A 193 -10.70 -10.12 -14.09
CA ILE A 193 -11.28 -9.52 -12.88
C ILE A 193 -10.59 -8.19 -12.55
N ALA A 194 -9.24 -8.13 -12.56
CA ALA A 194 -8.53 -6.91 -12.29
C ALA A 194 -8.90 -5.78 -13.26
N ARG A 195 -8.95 -6.06 -14.57
CA ARG A 195 -9.37 -5.09 -15.61
C ARG A 195 -10.80 -4.62 -15.40
N GLN A 196 -11.73 -5.55 -15.24
CA GLN A 196 -13.15 -5.25 -15.05
C GLN A 196 -13.40 -4.31 -13.86
N TYR A 197 -12.73 -4.56 -12.75
CA TYR A 197 -12.95 -3.76 -11.54
C TYR A 197 -12.08 -2.50 -11.49
N ALA A 198 -10.95 -2.46 -12.19
CA ALA A 198 -10.21 -1.22 -12.41
C ALA A 198 -11.06 -0.20 -13.17
N GLU A 199 -11.70 -0.62 -14.26
CA GLU A 199 -12.63 0.21 -15.04
C GLU A 199 -13.88 0.58 -14.21
N LYS A 200 -14.54 -0.42 -13.61
CA LYS A 200 -15.79 -0.22 -12.86
C LYS A 200 -15.64 0.76 -11.70
N TRP A 201 -14.51 0.71 -10.98
CA TRP A 201 -14.27 1.57 -9.83
C TRP A 201 -13.43 2.80 -10.16
N ASN A 202 -12.95 2.93 -11.39
CA ASN A 202 -12.04 3.99 -11.82
C ASN A 202 -10.78 4.09 -10.94
N VAL A 203 -10.12 2.94 -10.70
CA VAL A 203 -8.93 2.82 -9.85
C VAL A 203 -7.86 1.96 -10.50
N VAL A 204 -6.62 2.07 -10.04
CA VAL A 204 -5.61 1.06 -10.34
C VAL A 204 -5.77 -0.11 -9.35
N VAL A 205 -5.93 -1.31 -9.88
CA VAL A 205 -6.06 -2.55 -9.11
C VAL A 205 -4.75 -3.32 -9.14
N VAL A 206 -4.17 -3.58 -7.98
CA VAL A 206 -3.05 -4.50 -7.77
C VAL A 206 -3.60 -5.80 -7.17
N LEU A 207 -3.97 -6.75 -7.99
CA LEU A 207 -4.50 -8.04 -7.53
C LEU A 207 -3.35 -8.99 -7.17
N LYS A 208 -3.04 -9.02 -5.87
CA LYS A 208 -1.89 -9.73 -5.29
C LYS A 208 -1.98 -11.26 -5.49
N GLY A 209 -0.84 -11.91 -5.62
CA GLY A 209 -0.66 -13.35 -5.71
C GLY A 209 0.60 -13.70 -6.49
N SER A 210 0.86 -15.01 -6.69
CA SER A 210 1.86 -15.43 -7.68
C SER A 210 1.49 -14.82 -9.04
N HIS A 211 2.42 -14.14 -9.71
CA HIS A 211 2.12 -13.32 -10.90
C HIS A 211 1.05 -12.27 -10.60
N THR A 212 1.36 -11.34 -9.71
CA THR A 212 0.47 -10.21 -9.37
C THR A 212 0.07 -9.46 -10.64
N VAL A 213 -1.22 -9.17 -10.77
CA VAL A 213 -1.78 -8.41 -11.89
C VAL A 213 -1.97 -6.96 -11.47
N VAL A 214 -1.49 -6.03 -12.30
CA VAL A 214 -1.78 -4.60 -12.17
C VAL A 214 -2.65 -4.18 -13.33
N ALA A 215 -3.80 -3.57 -13.07
CA ALA A 215 -4.72 -3.10 -14.09
C ALA A 215 -5.14 -1.65 -13.82
N ALA A 216 -5.24 -0.86 -14.89
CA ALA A 216 -5.67 0.54 -14.85
C ALA A 216 -7.08 0.72 -15.44
N PRO A 217 -7.79 1.81 -15.10
CA PRO A 217 -9.14 2.08 -15.60
C PRO A 217 -9.20 2.33 -17.11
N ASP A 218 -8.08 2.71 -17.74
CA ASP A 218 -7.94 2.90 -19.19
C ASP A 218 -7.78 1.60 -19.99
N GLY A 219 -7.84 0.43 -19.31
CA GLY A 219 -7.73 -0.88 -19.92
C GLY A 219 -6.29 -1.43 -20.01
N ARG A 220 -5.26 -0.65 -19.65
CA ARG A 220 -3.89 -1.19 -19.52
C ARG A 220 -3.83 -2.24 -18.42
N ALA A 221 -3.08 -3.32 -18.65
CA ALA A 221 -2.74 -4.26 -17.59
C ALA A 221 -1.40 -4.95 -17.86
N CYS A 222 -0.73 -5.31 -16.78
CA CYS A 222 0.51 -6.07 -16.81
C CYS A 222 0.54 -7.13 -15.70
N VAL A 223 1.44 -8.09 -15.87
CA VAL A 223 1.68 -9.19 -14.92
C VAL A 223 3.11 -9.10 -14.41
N ASN A 224 3.27 -9.26 -13.12
CA ASN A 224 4.59 -9.26 -12.48
C ASN A 224 5.25 -10.65 -12.55
N PRO A 225 6.44 -10.81 -13.15
CA PRO A 225 7.16 -12.07 -13.21
C PRO A 225 8.05 -12.34 -11.99
N THR A 226 8.29 -11.35 -11.12
CA THR A 226 9.22 -11.45 -9.98
C THR A 226 8.53 -11.92 -8.69
N GLY A 227 9.33 -12.42 -7.76
CA GLY A 227 8.87 -12.88 -6.46
C GLY A 227 8.85 -14.40 -6.32
N ASN A 228 8.80 -14.86 -5.09
CA ASN A 228 8.91 -16.28 -4.73
C ASN A 228 7.95 -16.63 -3.58
N PRO A 229 7.76 -17.93 -3.26
CA PRO A 229 6.87 -18.37 -2.19
C PRO A 229 7.19 -17.85 -0.77
N GLY A 230 8.41 -17.36 -0.52
CA GLY A 230 8.78 -16.71 0.74
C GLY A 230 7.95 -15.44 1.03
N LEU A 231 7.35 -14.83 0.00
CA LEU A 231 6.40 -13.73 0.12
C LEU A 231 5.03 -14.15 0.69
N ALA A 232 4.69 -15.42 0.72
CA ALA A 232 3.43 -15.93 1.30
C ALA A 232 3.48 -15.85 2.85
N ARG A 233 3.68 -14.64 3.37
CA ARG A 233 3.90 -14.35 4.78
C ARG A 233 3.27 -13.01 5.18
N GLY A 234 2.73 -12.95 6.42
CA GLY A 234 2.18 -11.70 6.96
C GLY A 234 3.24 -10.58 6.99
N GLY A 235 2.86 -9.40 6.54
CA GLY A 235 3.73 -8.24 6.43
C GLY A 235 4.25 -7.94 5.02
N SER A 236 4.28 -8.93 4.11
CA SER A 236 4.73 -8.71 2.72
C SER A 236 3.86 -7.69 1.98
N GLY A 237 2.54 -7.74 2.18
CA GLY A 237 1.61 -6.77 1.62
C GLY A 237 1.81 -5.36 2.17
N ASP A 238 2.10 -5.23 3.48
CA ASP A 238 2.33 -3.93 4.11
C ASP A 238 3.56 -3.23 3.51
N VAL A 239 4.64 -3.99 3.28
CA VAL A 239 5.84 -3.49 2.56
C VAL A 239 5.47 -3.00 1.16
N LEU A 240 4.74 -3.81 0.38
CA LEU A 240 4.32 -3.44 -0.96
C LEU A 240 3.45 -2.19 -0.98
N ALA A 241 2.52 -2.05 -0.04
CA ALA A 241 1.65 -0.89 0.08
C ALA A 241 2.46 0.40 0.35
N GLY A 242 3.47 0.32 1.23
CA GLY A 242 4.41 1.40 1.49
C GLY A 242 5.24 1.78 0.27
N MET A 243 5.78 0.79 -0.44
CA MET A 243 6.54 0.99 -1.68
C MET A 243 5.70 1.67 -2.77
N THR A 244 4.45 1.21 -2.94
CA THR A 244 3.51 1.77 -3.91
C THR A 244 3.20 3.23 -3.58
N ALA A 245 2.95 3.55 -2.31
CA ALA A 245 2.69 4.91 -1.86
C ALA A 245 3.90 5.84 -2.09
N ALA A 246 5.13 5.33 -1.92
CA ALA A 246 6.34 6.11 -2.15
C ALA A 246 6.54 6.47 -3.62
N LEU A 247 6.39 5.50 -4.54
CA LEU A 247 6.54 5.77 -5.97
C LEU A 247 5.47 6.74 -6.49
N LEU A 248 4.24 6.59 -6.00
CA LEU A 248 3.16 7.54 -6.28
C LEU A 248 3.50 8.95 -5.74
N ALA A 249 4.09 9.04 -4.53
CA ALA A 249 4.52 10.31 -3.94
C ALA A 249 5.70 10.93 -4.72
N CYS A 250 6.58 10.12 -5.27
CA CYS A 250 7.67 10.57 -6.16
C CYS A 250 7.18 11.08 -7.53
N GLY A 251 5.88 11.06 -7.79
CA GLY A 251 5.26 11.64 -8.97
C GLY A 251 5.02 10.68 -10.13
N LEU A 252 5.18 9.37 -9.94
CA LEU A 252 4.77 8.40 -10.96
C LEU A 252 3.23 8.41 -11.06
N PRO A 253 2.67 8.30 -12.28
CA PRO A 253 1.25 7.99 -12.43
C PRO A 253 0.90 6.67 -11.75
N ALA A 254 -0.35 6.49 -11.32
CA ALA A 254 -0.73 5.38 -10.45
C ALA A 254 -0.44 3.99 -11.03
N TYR A 255 -0.65 3.80 -12.34
CA TYR A 255 -0.37 2.52 -12.98
C TYR A 255 1.13 2.18 -12.97
N GLU A 256 1.98 3.14 -13.35
CA GLU A 256 3.43 2.99 -13.37
C GLU A 256 3.99 2.83 -11.95
N ALA A 257 3.47 3.57 -10.97
CA ALA A 257 3.83 3.45 -9.56
C ALA A 257 3.54 2.03 -9.03
N ALA A 258 2.34 1.52 -9.32
CA ALA A 258 1.92 0.18 -8.93
C ALA A 258 2.77 -0.91 -9.61
N ALA A 259 2.96 -0.83 -10.92
CA ALA A 259 3.74 -1.82 -11.68
C ALA A 259 5.21 -1.86 -11.23
N CYS A 260 5.84 -0.69 -11.08
CA CYS A 260 7.22 -0.61 -10.58
C CYS A 260 7.34 -1.13 -9.14
N ALA A 261 6.39 -0.79 -8.26
CA ALA A 261 6.40 -1.27 -6.87
C ALA A 261 6.30 -2.80 -6.78
N VAL A 262 5.39 -3.41 -7.55
CA VAL A 262 5.20 -4.87 -7.56
C VAL A 262 6.46 -5.58 -8.07
N TYR A 263 7.06 -5.09 -9.14
CA TYR A 263 8.29 -5.65 -9.70
C TYR A 263 9.45 -5.55 -8.70
N LEU A 264 9.72 -4.37 -8.17
CA LEU A 264 10.81 -4.12 -7.22
C LEU A 264 10.64 -4.92 -5.93
N HIS A 265 9.42 -5.05 -5.44
CA HIS A 265 9.09 -5.86 -4.26
C HIS A 265 9.42 -7.33 -4.49
N GLY A 266 9.00 -7.89 -5.63
CA GLY A 266 9.31 -9.27 -6.01
C GLY A 266 10.80 -9.50 -6.24
N ALA A 267 11.46 -8.62 -6.99
CA ALA A 267 12.91 -8.72 -7.26
C ALA A 267 13.74 -8.62 -5.96
N ALA A 268 13.33 -7.78 -5.01
CA ALA A 268 13.97 -7.69 -3.71
C ALA A 268 13.75 -8.96 -2.86
N ALA A 269 12.55 -9.55 -2.95
CA ALA A 269 12.25 -10.82 -2.31
C ALA A 269 13.07 -11.98 -2.91
N ASP A 270 13.27 -12.00 -4.22
CA ASP A 270 14.11 -13.02 -4.88
C ASP A 270 15.56 -12.95 -4.39
N ARG A 271 16.10 -11.76 -4.21
CA ARG A 271 17.42 -11.56 -3.61
C ARG A 271 17.48 -11.99 -2.14
N ALA A 272 16.44 -11.68 -1.37
CA ALA A 272 16.36 -12.11 0.02
C ALA A 272 16.30 -13.63 0.12
N ALA A 273 15.50 -14.29 -0.74
CA ALA A 273 15.41 -15.74 -0.81
C ALA A 273 16.72 -16.40 -1.23
N ALA A 274 17.46 -15.80 -2.17
CA ALA A 274 18.78 -16.29 -2.57
C ALA A 274 19.81 -16.27 -1.42
N ALA A 275 19.68 -15.32 -0.49
CA ALA A 275 20.58 -15.18 0.66
C ALA A 275 20.15 -15.98 1.89
N LEU A 276 18.84 -16.09 2.15
CA LEU A 276 18.27 -16.59 3.41
C LEU A 276 17.41 -17.85 3.23
N GLY A 277 17.12 -18.22 1.96
CA GLY A 277 16.12 -19.22 1.63
C GLY A 277 14.68 -18.70 1.81
N GLU A 278 13.72 -19.28 1.09
CA GLU A 278 12.30 -18.90 1.15
C GLU A 278 11.68 -19.10 2.54
N TYR A 279 12.18 -20.09 3.31
CA TYR A 279 11.76 -20.33 4.70
C TYR A 279 12.33 -19.32 5.68
N GLY A 280 13.54 -18.82 5.45
CA GLY A 280 14.26 -17.95 6.40
C GLY A 280 13.96 -16.48 6.22
N MET A 281 13.62 -16.04 5.00
CA MET A 281 13.38 -14.64 4.71
C MET A 281 12.13 -14.09 5.42
N LEU A 282 12.22 -12.84 5.85
CA LEU A 282 11.11 -12.08 6.45
C LEU A 282 10.80 -10.85 5.60
N PRO A 283 9.59 -10.25 5.71
CA PRO A 283 9.24 -9.06 4.93
C PRO A 283 10.23 -7.90 5.08
N HIS A 284 10.85 -7.70 6.23
CA HIS A 284 11.85 -6.64 6.40
C HIS A 284 13.18 -6.93 5.69
N ASP A 285 13.47 -8.17 5.34
CA ASP A 285 14.69 -8.49 4.55
C ASP A 285 14.57 -7.95 3.13
N ILE A 286 13.36 -7.89 2.59
CA ILE A 286 13.05 -7.26 1.28
C ILE A 286 13.55 -5.82 1.28
N LEU A 287 13.28 -5.08 2.34
CA LEU A 287 13.65 -3.67 2.49
C LEU A 287 15.17 -3.46 2.44
N SER A 288 15.94 -4.39 2.99
CA SER A 288 17.41 -4.35 2.94
C SER A 288 17.95 -4.55 1.52
N GLN A 289 17.25 -5.29 0.66
CA GLN A 289 17.65 -5.55 -0.72
C GLN A 289 17.27 -4.40 -1.67
N LEU A 290 16.26 -3.61 -1.37
CA LEU A 290 15.84 -2.47 -2.20
C LEU A 290 16.99 -1.48 -2.44
N GLY A 291 17.70 -1.09 -1.39
CA GLY A 291 18.83 -0.16 -1.51
C GLY A 291 19.92 -0.68 -2.46
N ARG A 292 20.19 -1.99 -2.46
CA ARG A 292 21.16 -2.62 -3.36
C ARG A 292 20.65 -2.63 -4.80
N ILE A 293 19.37 -2.93 -5.02
CA ILE A 293 18.74 -2.92 -6.34
C ILE A 293 18.84 -1.51 -6.95
N PHE A 294 18.50 -0.47 -6.17
CA PHE A 294 18.63 0.90 -6.64
C PHE A 294 20.10 1.29 -6.93
N ALA A 295 21.04 0.93 -6.06
CA ALA A 295 22.47 1.26 -6.25
C ALA A 295 23.07 0.63 -7.51
N GLU A 296 22.60 -0.54 -7.92
CA GLU A 296 23.09 -1.26 -9.10
C GLU A 296 22.50 -0.74 -10.42
N ASN A 297 21.29 -0.24 -10.40
CA ASN A 297 20.51 0.04 -11.61
C ASN A 297 20.18 1.52 -11.82
N HIS A 298 20.16 2.32 -10.75
CA HIS A 298 19.79 3.73 -10.81
C HIS A 298 21.08 4.58 -10.75
N ARG A 299 21.47 5.11 -11.91
CA ARG A 299 22.66 5.97 -12.08
C ARG A 299 22.29 7.44 -12.22
#